data_ac1a819c86d175aa22b7e39caf833ace
#
_entry.id   ac1a819c86d175aa22b7e39caf833ace
#
_cell.length_a   1.000
_cell.length_b   1.000
_cell.length_c   1.000
_cell.angle_alpha   90.00
_cell.angle_beta   90.00
_cell.angle_gamma   90.00
#
_symmetry.space_group_name_H-M   'P 1'
#
loop_
_entity.id
_entity.type
_entity.pdbx_description
1 polymer ?
#
loop_
_entity_poly.entity_id
_entity_poly.type
_entity_poly.pdbx_seq_one_letter_code
_entity_poly.pdbx_strand_id
1 'polypeptide(L)'
;DQAQVYEPLAYGFGGNRLPASASLIEHAPTRRHQGEQGSCVGWASAYAAQTILRSRASGQSPDRQAFSPAYLYNQIALRGCQGAYMLDAMEAMSQNGAVPYNDFRYDEGDCSRAPDGRTVQLGRQFRLKGYNRLTVGANQYKPDILAIKQNRAQGAPVVIGMMVGGTFMSRMVGQDVWYPTRSDYSMGGYGGHAMCVIGYDDNKEGGAFQIMNSWGRNWGNDGIAWVRYRDFEHFTREAYGLYPVRAADAANSNKMEVEFGLLDVAS
;
A
#
# COMPACT_ATOMS: atom_id res chain seq x y z
N ASP A 1 -4.98 22.06 5.29
CA ASP A 1 -5.32 20.87 6.06
C ASP A 1 -4.05 20.11 6.36
N GLN A 2 -3.66 20.19 7.63
CA GLN A 2 -2.38 19.67 8.07
C GLN A 2 -2.55 18.19 8.41
N ALA A 3 -2.11 17.31 7.51
CA ALA A 3 -1.74 15.96 7.94
C ALA A 3 -0.76 16.13 9.12
N GLN A 4 -1.08 15.57 10.27
CA GLN A 4 -0.16 15.59 11.40
C GLN A 4 1.15 14.97 10.94
N VAL A 5 2.17 15.78 10.81
CA VAL A 5 3.52 15.30 10.56
C VAL A 5 3.97 14.70 11.89
N TYR A 6 3.82 13.39 12.03
CA TYR A 6 4.55 12.69 13.06
C TYR A 6 6.03 12.83 12.72
N GLU A 7 6.82 13.20 13.70
CA GLU A 7 8.27 13.20 13.54
C GLU A 7 8.68 11.83 12.97
N PRO A 8 9.61 11.82 11.99
CA PRO A 8 10.13 10.55 11.51
C PRO A 8 10.51 9.74 12.73
N LEU A 9 10.01 8.52 12.81
CA LEU A 9 10.45 7.61 13.85
C LEU A 9 11.97 7.58 13.75
N ALA A 10 12.63 8.35 14.60
CA ALA A 10 14.06 8.26 14.83
C ALA A 10 14.34 6.91 15.50
N TYR A 11 13.97 5.84 14.82
CA TYR A 11 14.57 4.56 15.08
C TYR A 11 16.01 4.74 14.67
N GLY A 12 16.80 5.07 15.67
CA GLY A 12 18.21 5.10 15.52
C GLY A 12 18.70 3.82 14.86
N PHE A 13 18.88 3.90 13.55
CA PHE A 13 20.03 3.23 12.99
C PHE A 13 21.25 4.00 13.54
N GLY A 14 21.53 3.83 14.85
CA GLY A 14 22.55 4.57 15.57
C GLY A 14 23.87 4.52 14.83
N GLY A 15 24.14 5.50 13.99
CA GLY A 15 25.30 5.57 13.13
C GLY A 15 25.39 4.50 12.03
N ASN A 16 24.45 3.57 11.91
CA ASN A 16 24.48 2.50 10.93
C ASN A 16 23.88 2.96 9.59
N ARG A 17 24.62 2.71 8.51
CA ARG A 17 24.14 2.92 7.14
C ARG A 17 22.91 2.03 6.89
N LEU A 18 21.94 2.54 6.12
CA LEU A 18 20.83 1.71 5.61
C LEU A 18 21.41 0.51 4.84
N PRO A 19 20.76 -0.67 4.91
CA PRO A 19 21.14 -1.77 4.03
C PRO A 19 21.03 -1.34 2.56
N ALA A 20 21.89 -1.89 1.70
CA ALA A 20 21.90 -1.57 0.27
C ALA A 20 20.59 -2.00 -0.43
N SER A 21 19.93 -2.98 0.12
CA SER A 21 18.63 -3.46 -0.37
C SER A 21 17.76 -3.99 0.75
N ALA A 22 16.43 -3.91 0.56
CA ALA A 22 15.46 -4.52 1.45
C ALA A 22 14.16 -4.79 0.68
N SER A 23 13.53 -5.95 0.88
CA SER A 23 12.28 -6.30 0.21
C SER A 23 11.30 -6.98 1.17
N LEU A 24 10.01 -6.67 1.00
CA LEU A 24 8.87 -7.32 1.66
C LEU A 24 8.13 -8.27 0.70
N ILE A 25 8.73 -8.63 -0.42
CA ILE A 25 8.07 -9.47 -1.45
C ILE A 25 7.51 -10.77 -0.89
N GLU A 26 8.19 -11.39 0.08
CA GLU A 26 7.73 -12.62 0.73
C GLU A 26 6.42 -12.45 1.53
N HIS A 27 6.10 -11.22 1.92
CA HIS A 27 4.87 -10.86 2.64
C HIS A 27 3.80 -10.25 1.72
N ALA A 28 4.08 -10.10 0.43
CA ALA A 28 3.13 -9.54 -0.51
C ALA A 28 2.08 -10.58 -0.93
N PRO A 29 0.77 -10.28 -0.84
CA PRO A 29 -0.27 -11.18 -1.29
C PRO A 29 -0.22 -11.35 -2.82
N THR A 30 -0.83 -12.40 -3.33
CA THR A 30 -0.98 -12.63 -4.77
C THR A 30 -1.51 -11.36 -5.44
N ARG A 31 -0.85 -10.91 -6.51
CA ARG A 31 -1.25 -9.70 -7.26
C ARG A 31 -2.55 -9.94 -8.00
N ARG A 32 -3.56 -9.16 -7.66
CA ARG A 32 -4.87 -9.22 -8.28
C ARG A 32 -5.13 -7.98 -9.14
N HIS A 33 -6.22 -8.01 -9.88
CA HIS A 33 -6.61 -6.93 -10.79
C HIS A 33 -7.79 -6.17 -10.22
N GLN A 34 -7.67 -4.83 -10.12
CA GLN A 34 -8.75 -3.96 -9.66
C GLN A 34 -9.92 -3.85 -10.65
N GLY A 35 -9.71 -4.22 -11.91
CA GLY A 35 -10.68 -4.03 -12.98
C GLY A 35 -10.86 -2.57 -13.37
N GLU A 36 -12.05 -2.23 -13.81
CA GLU A 36 -12.38 -0.87 -14.29
C GLU A 36 -12.72 0.11 -13.15
N GLN A 37 -12.85 -0.36 -11.93
CA GLN A 37 -13.14 0.50 -10.78
C GLN A 37 -11.91 1.34 -10.39
N GLY A 38 -12.11 2.63 -10.11
CA GLY A 38 -11.07 3.54 -9.62
C GLY A 38 -10.64 3.30 -8.16
N SER A 39 -10.40 2.05 -7.79
CA SER A 39 -10.19 1.59 -6.40
C SER A 39 -8.73 1.34 -6.03
N CYS A 40 -7.77 1.86 -6.82
CA CYS A 40 -6.33 1.64 -6.59
C CYS A 40 -5.87 2.00 -5.18
N VAL A 41 -6.43 3.04 -4.57
CA VAL A 41 -6.10 3.45 -3.20
C VAL A 41 -6.44 2.35 -2.19
N GLY A 42 -7.58 1.69 -2.34
CA GLY A 42 -7.96 0.54 -1.50
C GLY A 42 -7.04 -0.66 -1.70
N TRP A 43 -6.68 -0.96 -2.94
CA TRP A 43 -5.77 -2.06 -3.28
C TRP A 43 -4.36 -1.83 -2.75
N ALA A 44 -3.81 -0.63 -2.95
CA ALA A 44 -2.47 -0.29 -2.47
C ALA A 44 -2.39 -0.20 -0.94
N SER A 45 -3.42 0.31 -0.29
CA SER A 45 -3.41 0.59 1.15
C SER A 45 -3.84 -0.62 1.98
N ALA A 46 -5.02 -1.18 1.73
CA ALA A 46 -5.53 -2.31 2.52
C ALA A 46 -4.99 -3.65 2.03
N TYR A 47 -5.22 -3.97 0.76
CA TYR A 47 -4.84 -5.28 0.22
C TYR A 47 -3.33 -5.48 0.18
N ALA A 48 -2.55 -4.51 -0.27
CA ALA A 48 -1.09 -4.61 -0.30
C ALA A 48 -0.48 -4.25 1.05
N ALA A 49 -0.53 -2.98 1.45
CA ALA A 49 0.27 -2.48 2.57
C ALA A 49 -0.13 -3.08 3.92
N GLN A 50 -1.41 -3.09 4.29
CA GLN A 50 -1.82 -3.67 5.58
C GLN A 50 -1.67 -5.20 5.61
N THR A 51 -1.88 -5.91 4.52
CA THR A 51 -1.62 -7.35 4.43
C THR A 51 -0.14 -7.65 4.66
N ILE A 52 0.74 -6.88 4.04
CA ILE A 52 2.20 -7.02 4.24
C ILE A 52 2.57 -6.82 5.71
N LEU A 53 2.06 -5.77 6.35
CA LEU A 53 2.30 -5.51 7.77
C LEU A 53 1.87 -6.69 8.64
N ARG A 54 0.68 -7.22 8.39
CA ARG A 54 0.13 -8.33 9.16
C ARG A 54 0.91 -9.64 8.92
N SER A 55 1.18 -9.98 7.66
CA SER A 55 1.95 -11.17 7.32
C SER A 55 3.33 -11.14 7.96
N ARG A 56 4.02 -10.00 7.88
CA ARG A 56 5.33 -9.83 8.48
C ARG A 56 5.31 -10.00 10.01
N ALA A 57 4.32 -9.40 10.67
CA ALA A 57 4.20 -9.47 12.13
C ALA A 57 3.80 -10.86 12.64
N SER A 58 2.91 -11.56 11.93
CA SER A 58 2.39 -12.87 12.33
C SER A 58 3.25 -14.05 11.84
N GLY A 59 4.09 -13.85 10.83
CA GLY A 59 4.82 -14.92 10.14
C GLY A 59 3.93 -15.84 9.29
N GLN A 60 2.66 -15.50 9.11
CA GLN A 60 1.73 -16.30 8.32
C GLN A 60 1.73 -15.88 6.84
N SER A 61 1.28 -16.81 5.98
CA SER A 61 1.15 -16.56 4.54
C SER A 61 0.33 -15.30 4.26
N PRO A 62 0.81 -14.38 3.39
CA PRO A 62 0.08 -13.17 3.07
C PRO A 62 -1.29 -13.43 2.45
N ASP A 63 -1.46 -14.49 1.66
CA ASP A 63 -2.76 -14.79 1.04
C ASP A 63 -3.82 -15.23 2.07
N ARG A 64 -3.40 -15.85 3.16
CA ARG A 64 -4.29 -16.17 4.28
C ARG A 64 -4.63 -14.94 5.12
N GLN A 65 -3.77 -13.93 5.09
CA GLN A 65 -3.89 -12.71 5.87
C GLN A 65 -4.41 -11.53 5.04
N ALA A 66 -4.80 -11.78 3.79
CA ALA A 66 -5.17 -10.72 2.86
C ALA A 66 -6.38 -9.91 3.34
N PHE A 67 -6.23 -8.60 3.37
CA PHE A 67 -7.29 -7.65 3.71
C PHE A 67 -8.10 -7.23 2.48
N SER A 68 -9.35 -6.91 2.71
CA SER A 68 -10.28 -6.45 1.69
C SER A 68 -9.95 -5.04 1.21
N PRO A 69 -9.72 -4.84 -0.11
CA PRO A 69 -9.62 -3.50 -0.67
C PRO A 69 -10.96 -2.77 -0.68
N ALA A 70 -12.07 -3.49 -0.84
CA ALA A 70 -13.41 -2.93 -0.89
C ALA A 70 -13.87 -2.38 0.46
N TYR A 71 -13.53 -3.04 1.57
CA TYR A 71 -13.82 -2.53 2.91
C TYR A 71 -13.31 -1.11 3.09
N LEU A 72 -12.05 -0.87 2.72
CA LEU A 72 -11.47 0.47 2.79
C LEU A 72 -12.06 1.39 1.72
N TYR A 73 -12.03 0.97 0.45
CA TYR A 73 -12.39 1.83 -0.67
C TYR A 73 -13.83 2.32 -0.61
N ASN A 74 -14.79 1.43 -0.28
CA ASN A 74 -16.20 1.79 -0.24
C ASN A 74 -16.54 2.82 0.85
N GLN A 75 -15.68 3.01 1.86
CA GLN A 75 -15.85 4.04 2.89
C GLN A 75 -15.40 5.43 2.42
N ILE A 76 -14.54 5.51 1.41
CA ILE A 76 -13.87 6.75 0.98
C ILE A 76 -14.02 7.06 -0.50
N ALA A 77 -14.71 6.19 -1.24
CA ALA A 77 -14.86 6.32 -2.68
C ALA A 77 -15.50 7.66 -3.08
N LEU A 78 -14.90 8.31 -4.05
CA LEU A 78 -15.51 9.45 -4.72
C LEU A 78 -16.71 8.99 -5.55
N ARG A 79 -17.61 9.92 -5.83
CA ARG A 79 -18.83 9.65 -6.59
C ARG A 79 -18.54 8.91 -7.90
N GLY A 80 -19.30 7.87 -8.17
CA GLY A 80 -19.16 7.06 -9.38
C GLY A 80 -17.98 6.09 -9.34
N CYS A 81 -17.44 5.78 -8.16
CA CYS A 81 -16.31 4.87 -7.98
C CYS A 81 -15.04 5.32 -8.76
N GLN A 82 -14.81 6.62 -8.87
CA GLN A 82 -13.79 7.21 -9.72
C GLN A 82 -12.51 7.61 -8.97
N GLY A 83 -12.23 7.00 -7.86
CA GLY A 83 -11.03 7.27 -7.08
C GLY A 83 -11.31 7.53 -5.61
N ALA A 84 -10.26 7.83 -4.88
CA ALA A 84 -10.28 8.25 -3.49
C ALA A 84 -9.03 9.08 -3.16
N TYR A 85 -9.11 9.88 -2.13
CA TYR A 85 -7.93 10.58 -1.61
C TYR A 85 -7.11 9.64 -0.72
N MET A 86 -5.79 9.65 -0.88
CA MET A 86 -4.91 8.79 -0.09
C MET A 86 -4.92 9.13 1.39
N LEU A 87 -5.03 10.41 1.74
CA LEU A 87 -5.14 10.84 3.13
C LEU A 87 -6.41 10.27 3.79
N ASP A 88 -7.54 10.25 3.08
CA ASP A 88 -8.77 9.63 3.58
C ASP A 88 -8.59 8.13 3.83
N ALA A 89 -7.81 7.44 3.00
CA ALA A 89 -7.45 6.04 3.23
C ALA A 89 -6.62 5.86 4.50
N MET A 90 -5.62 6.70 4.73
CA MET A 90 -4.79 6.65 5.94
C MET A 90 -5.64 6.90 7.20
N GLU A 91 -6.51 7.87 7.17
CA GLU A 91 -7.46 8.19 8.24
C GLU A 91 -8.43 7.03 8.51
N ALA A 92 -9.06 6.49 7.45
CA ALA A 92 -10.01 5.38 7.58
C ALA A 92 -9.34 4.11 8.14
N MET A 93 -8.14 3.78 7.68
CA MET A 93 -7.37 2.65 8.23
C MET A 93 -7.01 2.86 9.70
N SER A 94 -6.73 4.09 10.10
CA SER A 94 -6.41 4.42 11.51
C SER A 94 -7.64 4.37 12.42
N GLN A 95 -8.82 4.68 11.90
CA GLN A 95 -10.09 4.70 12.65
C GLN A 95 -10.81 3.36 12.62
N ASN A 96 -10.96 2.78 11.43
CA ASN A 96 -11.81 1.62 11.18
C ASN A 96 -11.03 0.36 10.80
N GLY A 97 -9.72 0.45 10.63
CA GLY A 97 -8.85 -0.70 10.38
C GLY A 97 -9.06 -1.36 9.03
N ALA A 98 -9.00 -2.67 9.03
CA ALA A 98 -9.15 -3.52 7.86
C ALA A 98 -9.84 -4.83 8.23
N VAL A 99 -10.52 -5.47 7.29
CA VAL A 99 -11.14 -6.79 7.50
C VAL A 99 -10.57 -7.81 6.51
N PRO A 100 -10.58 -9.11 6.85
CA PRO A 100 -10.20 -10.16 5.91
C PRO A 100 -10.96 -10.04 4.59
N TYR A 101 -10.30 -10.41 3.50
CA TYR A 101 -10.84 -10.26 2.14
C TYR A 101 -12.22 -10.89 1.98
N ASN A 102 -12.46 -12.07 2.57
CA ASN A 102 -13.71 -12.79 2.44
C ASN A 102 -14.86 -12.23 3.29
N ASP A 103 -14.57 -11.42 4.29
CA ASP A 103 -15.58 -10.79 5.13
C ASP A 103 -16.20 -9.54 4.50
N PHE A 104 -15.54 -8.99 3.49
CA PHE A 104 -16.05 -7.90 2.68
C PHE A 104 -15.49 -8.01 1.26
N ARG A 105 -16.12 -8.82 0.43
CA ARG A 105 -15.62 -9.15 -0.90
C ARG A 105 -15.62 -7.95 -1.83
N TYR A 106 -14.61 -7.90 -2.68
CA TYR A 106 -14.50 -6.89 -3.73
C TYR A 106 -15.49 -7.15 -4.86
N ASP A 107 -16.22 -6.11 -5.24
CA ASP A 107 -17.08 -6.06 -6.41
C ASP A 107 -16.62 -4.91 -7.31
N GLU A 108 -16.08 -5.25 -8.46
CA GLU A 108 -15.61 -4.28 -9.45
C GLU A 108 -16.71 -3.34 -9.96
N GLY A 109 -17.94 -3.82 -9.99
CA GLY A 109 -19.10 -3.09 -10.51
C GLY A 109 -19.75 -2.15 -9.50
N ASP A 110 -19.49 -2.32 -8.19
CA ASP A 110 -20.20 -1.57 -7.16
C ASP A 110 -19.34 -1.24 -5.95
N CYS A 111 -19.11 0.05 -5.73
CA CYS A 111 -18.45 0.57 -4.51
C CYS A 111 -19.42 1.23 -3.53
N SER A 112 -20.71 1.15 -3.76
CA SER A 112 -21.72 1.84 -2.94
C SER A 112 -22.05 1.10 -1.64
N ARG A 113 -21.76 -0.20 -1.58
CA ARG A 113 -21.99 -1.01 -0.39
C ARG A 113 -21.07 -0.57 0.75
N ALA A 114 -21.65 0.08 1.77
CA ALA A 114 -20.93 0.42 2.98
C ALA A 114 -20.83 -0.79 3.93
N PRO A 115 -19.72 -0.93 4.69
CA PRO A 115 -19.66 -1.92 5.76
C PRO A 115 -20.68 -1.59 6.86
N ASP A 116 -21.31 -2.63 7.40
CA ASP A 116 -22.19 -2.49 8.55
C ASP A 116 -21.41 -2.30 9.86
N GLY A 117 -22.12 -2.00 10.96
CA GLY A 117 -21.50 -1.74 12.25
C GLY A 117 -20.70 -2.93 12.79
N ARG A 118 -21.15 -4.18 12.54
CA ARG A 118 -20.45 -5.39 12.96
C ARG A 118 -19.14 -5.54 12.18
N THR A 119 -19.17 -5.33 10.89
CA THR A 119 -17.98 -5.39 10.03
C THR A 119 -16.96 -4.30 10.43
N VAL A 120 -17.41 -3.08 10.73
CA VAL A 120 -16.54 -2.00 11.20
C VAL A 120 -15.92 -2.36 12.56
N GLN A 121 -16.69 -2.95 13.46
CA GLN A 121 -16.17 -3.40 14.76
C GLN A 121 -15.09 -4.48 14.59
N LEU A 122 -15.29 -5.43 13.67
CA LEU A 122 -14.26 -6.41 13.30
C LEU A 122 -13.00 -5.71 12.76
N GLY A 123 -13.18 -4.76 11.86
CA GLY A 123 -12.09 -4.01 11.24
C GLY A 123 -11.23 -3.24 12.24
N ARG A 124 -11.82 -2.74 13.31
CA ARG A 124 -11.13 -1.98 14.36
C ARG A 124 -10.07 -2.79 15.12
N GLN A 125 -10.09 -4.10 15.03
CA GLN A 125 -9.03 -4.96 15.57
C GLN A 125 -7.71 -4.82 14.78
N PHE A 126 -7.78 -4.36 13.56
CA PHE A 126 -6.64 -4.23 12.63
C PHE A 126 -6.38 -2.78 12.23
N ARG A 127 -6.53 -1.85 13.15
CA ARG A 127 -6.23 -0.44 12.92
C ARG A 127 -4.77 -0.24 12.54
N LEU A 128 -4.54 0.66 11.60
CA LEU A 128 -3.22 1.16 11.33
C LEU A 128 -2.66 1.86 12.58
N LYS A 129 -1.42 1.54 12.96
CA LYS A 129 -0.77 2.15 14.15
C LYS A 129 -0.44 3.62 13.93
N GLY A 130 -0.11 3.99 12.71
CA GLY A 130 0.21 5.34 12.32
C GLY A 130 0.82 5.38 10.93
N TYR A 131 1.01 6.59 10.44
CA TYR A 131 1.63 6.85 9.14
C TYR A 131 2.35 8.19 9.16
N ASN A 132 3.34 8.34 8.27
CA ASN A 132 4.02 9.59 8.01
C ASN A 132 3.88 9.99 6.55
N ARG A 133 3.67 11.27 6.29
CA ARG A 133 3.84 11.80 4.93
C ARG A 133 5.33 11.90 4.61
N LEU A 134 5.77 11.22 3.56
CA LEU A 134 7.18 11.13 3.15
C LEU A 134 7.46 11.99 1.92
N THR A 135 7.26 13.31 2.06
CA THR A 135 7.56 14.30 1.05
C THR A 135 8.55 15.34 1.58
N VAL A 136 9.27 16.00 0.67
CA VAL A 136 10.38 16.90 1.03
C VAL A 136 9.87 18.24 1.55
N GLY A 137 10.10 18.52 2.83
CA GLY A 137 9.84 19.81 3.45
C GLY A 137 8.42 20.35 3.19
N ALA A 138 8.32 21.57 2.72
CA ALA A 138 7.04 22.20 2.37
C ALA A 138 6.46 21.73 1.01
N ASN A 139 7.26 21.04 0.18
CA ASN A 139 6.79 20.53 -1.10
C ASN A 139 6.13 19.17 -0.92
N GLN A 140 4.81 19.18 -0.75
CA GLN A 140 4.01 17.98 -0.55
C GLN A 140 3.87 17.08 -1.81
N TYR A 141 4.41 17.50 -2.95
CA TYR A 141 4.36 16.77 -4.22
C TYR A 141 5.70 16.18 -4.63
N LYS A 142 6.72 16.33 -3.80
CA LYS A 142 8.05 15.77 -4.05
C LYS A 142 8.35 14.66 -3.04
N PRO A 143 8.47 13.38 -3.45
CA PRO A 143 8.79 12.29 -2.53
C PRO A 143 10.20 12.44 -1.98
N ASP A 144 10.37 12.09 -0.72
CA ASP A 144 11.67 12.00 -0.05
C ASP A 144 12.22 10.57 -0.20
N ILE A 145 13.15 10.40 -1.14
CA ILE A 145 13.72 9.08 -1.47
C ILE A 145 14.37 8.42 -0.25
N LEU A 146 15.15 9.20 0.53
CA LEU A 146 15.81 8.67 1.72
C LEU A 146 14.80 8.24 2.79
N ALA A 147 13.79 9.07 3.06
CA ALA A 147 12.76 8.76 4.03
C ALA A 147 11.95 7.51 3.64
N ILE A 148 11.67 7.32 2.35
CA ILE A 148 10.99 6.11 1.84
C ILE A 148 11.86 4.87 2.03
N LYS A 149 13.16 4.94 1.74
CA LYS A 149 14.10 3.84 2.02
C LYS A 149 14.18 3.52 3.51
N GLN A 150 14.24 4.53 4.37
CA GLN A 150 14.25 4.37 5.82
C GLN A 150 12.99 3.68 6.33
N ASN A 151 11.83 4.13 5.90
CA ASN A 151 10.54 3.52 6.28
C ASN A 151 10.49 2.05 5.85
N ARG A 152 10.93 1.76 4.64
CA ARG A 152 10.98 0.38 4.12
C ARG A 152 12.00 -0.47 4.90
N ALA A 153 13.16 0.06 5.23
CA ALA A 153 14.19 -0.66 5.99
C ALA A 153 13.75 -1.01 7.42
N GLN A 154 12.84 -0.22 8.01
CA GLN A 154 12.22 -0.51 9.30
C GLN A 154 11.21 -1.68 9.25
N GLY A 155 10.90 -2.19 8.05
CA GLY A 155 10.01 -3.32 7.88
C GLY A 155 8.56 -2.93 7.55
N ALA A 156 8.32 -1.73 7.07
CA ALA A 156 7.00 -1.28 6.67
C ALA A 156 6.96 -0.77 5.21
N PRO A 157 5.86 -1.01 4.49
CA PRO A 157 5.67 -0.53 3.13
C PRO A 157 5.34 0.96 3.11
N VAL A 158 5.43 1.54 1.91
CA VAL A 158 5.04 2.92 1.63
C VAL A 158 3.96 2.93 0.57
N VAL A 159 2.83 3.58 0.85
CA VAL A 159 1.76 3.79 -0.14
C VAL A 159 2.04 5.08 -0.90
N ILE A 160 2.02 5.01 -2.22
CA ILE A 160 2.36 6.13 -3.10
C ILE A 160 1.22 6.49 -4.04
N GLY A 161 1.18 7.76 -4.42
CA GLY A 161 0.42 8.26 -5.56
C GLY A 161 1.40 8.67 -6.65
N MET A 162 1.33 7.99 -7.78
CA MET A 162 2.22 8.16 -8.92
C MET A 162 1.42 8.54 -10.17
N MET A 163 1.96 9.43 -10.98
CA MET A 163 1.40 9.69 -12.31
C MET A 163 1.77 8.56 -13.24
N VAL A 164 0.78 7.94 -13.86
CA VAL A 164 0.95 6.78 -14.76
C VAL A 164 0.22 6.99 -16.08
N GLY A 165 0.72 6.37 -17.11
CA GLY A 165 0.20 6.42 -18.47
C GLY A 165 1.25 5.90 -19.45
N GLY A 166 1.09 6.19 -20.74
CA GLY A 166 2.07 5.87 -21.77
C GLY A 166 2.61 4.45 -21.68
N THR A 167 3.93 4.30 -21.64
CA THR A 167 4.59 2.98 -21.63
C THR A 167 4.44 2.24 -20.31
N PHE A 168 4.18 2.94 -19.20
CA PHE A 168 3.89 2.29 -17.92
C PHE A 168 2.63 1.41 -17.98
N MET A 169 1.64 1.81 -18.76
CA MET A 169 0.43 1.04 -19.00
C MET A 169 0.56 0.06 -20.17
N SER A 170 1.21 0.48 -21.26
CA SER A 170 1.12 -0.23 -22.55
C SER A 170 2.27 -1.21 -22.82
N ARG A 171 3.40 -1.12 -22.10
CA ARG A 171 4.61 -1.88 -22.43
C ARG A 171 5.22 -2.65 -21.26
N MET A 172 4.47 -2.85 -20.18
CA MET A 172 5.01 -3.49 -18.98
C MET A 172 4.75 -4.99 -18.87
N VAL A 173 4.02 -5.60 -19.78
CA VAL A 173 3.77 -7.06 -19.74
C VAL A 173 5.09 -7.82 -19.74
N GLY A 174 5.34 -8.58 -18.68
CA GLY A 174 6.56 -9.38 -18.49
C GLY A 174 7.85 -8.58 -18.24
N GLN A 175 7.77 -7.27 -18.07
CA GLN A 175 8.94 -6.43 -17.82
C GLN A 175 9.23 -6.30 -16.32
N ASP A 176 10.51 -6.46 -15.96
CA ASP A 176 10.96 -6.31 -14.58
C ASP A 176 11.16 -4.83 -14.18
N VAL A 177 11.64 -4.01 -15.10
CA VAL A 177 11.96 -2.60 -14.88
C VAL A 177 11.18 -1.73 -15.86
N TRP A 178 10.61 -0.62 -15.35
CA TRP A 178 10.06 0.39 -16.23
C TRP A 178 11.14 1.40 -16.64
N TYR A 179 11.30 1.55 -17.95
CA TYR A 179 12.18 2.56 -18.55
C TYR A 179 11.31 3.59 -19.27
N PRO A 180 11.04 4.76 -18.66
CA PRO A 180 10.27 5.81 -19.29
C PRO A 180 10.94 6.29 -20.59
N THR A 181 10.14 6.52 -21.60
CA THR A 181 10.58 7.18 -22.83
C THR A 181 10.58 8.70 -22.68
N ARG A 182 11.17 9.40 -23.62
CA ARG A 182 11.11 10.87 -23.65
C ARG A 182 9.67 11.39 -23.64
N SER A 183 8.76 10.72 -24.33
CA SER A 183 7.34 11.06 -24.37
C SER A 183 6.66 10.88 -23.02
N ASP A 184 7.05 9.85 -22.26
CA ASP A 184 6.50 9.60 -20.92
C ASP A 184 6.77 10.75 -19.95
N TYR A 185 7.95 11.37 -20.03
CA TYR A 185 8.31 12.49 -19.14
C TYR A 185 7.42 13.73 -19.31
N SER A 186 6.76 13.91 -20.46
CA SER A 186 5.80 15.00 -20.65
C SER A 186 4.45 14.73 -20.01
N MET A 187 4.18 13.51 -19.59
CA MET A 187 2.95 13.06 -18.90
C MET A 187 1.64 13.37 -19.65
N GLY A 188 1.67 13.49 -20.98
CA GLY A 188 0.47 13.69 -21.78
C GLY A 188 -0.50 12.51 -21.63
N GLY A 189 -1.73 12.79 -21.18
CA GLY A 189 -2.74 11.76 -20.93
C GLY A 189 -2.51 10.91 -19.69
N TYR A 190 -1.58 11.30 -18.82
CA TYR A 190 -1.32 10.60 -17.54
C TYR A 190 -2.41 10.90 -16.50
N GLY A 191 -2.65 9.92 -15.62
CA GLY A 191 -3.52 10.05 -14.47
C GLY A 191 -2.85 9.56 -13.19
N GLY A 192 -3.40 9.95 -12.05
CA GLY A 192 -2.94 9.51 -10.74
C GLY A 192 -3.31 8.06 -10.47
N HIS A 193 -2.38 7.31 -9.86
CA HIS A 193 -2.55 5.91 -9.52
C HIS A 193 -1.85 5.58 -8.21
N ALA A 194 -2.54 4.88 -7.32
CA ALA A 194 -1.97 4.44 -6.05
C ALA A 194 -1.34 3.06 -6.19
N MET A 195 -0.15 2.91 -5.63
CA MET A 195 0.60 1.65 -5.56
C MET A 195 1.34 1.54 -4.23
N CYS A 196 1.98 0.40 -4.01
CA CYS A 196 2.70 0.12 -2.78
C CYS A 196 4.18 -0.14 -3.04
N VAL A 197 5.05 0.67 -2.42
CA VAL A 197 6.49 0.41 -2.41
C VAL A 197 6.77 -0.68 -1.38
N ILE A 198 7.30 -1.81 -1.84
CA ILE A 198 7.58 -2.99 -1.01
C ILE A 198 9.07 -3.26 -0.85
N GLY A 199 9.92 -2.60 -1.61
CA GLY A 199 11.35 -2.81 -1.56
C GLY A 199 12.15 -1.70 -2.21
N TYR A 200 13.46 -1.77 -2.03
CA TYR A 200 14.44 -0.98 -2.77
C TYR A 200 15.74 -1.76 -2.94
N ASP A 201 16.51 -1.40 -3.94
CA ASP A 201 17.87 -1.91 -4.16
C ASP A 201 18.74 -0.81 -4.77
N ASP A 202 19.76 -0.37 -4.03
CA ASP A 202 20.67 0.68 -4.46
C ASP A 202 21.55 0.26 -5.64
N ASN A 203 21.70 -1.04 -5.87
CA ASN A 203 22.53 -1.59 -6.94
C ASN A 203 21.72 -1.93 -8.20
N LYS A 204 20.38 -1.99 -8.10
CA LYS A 204 19.55 -2.27 -9.26
C LYS A 204 19.38 -1.01 -10.09
N GLU A 205 19.86 -1.03 -11.35
CA GLU A 205 19.72 0.09 -12.30
C GLU A 205 20.26 1.44 -11.75
N GLY A 206 21.28 1.40 -10.88
CA GLY A 206 21.77 2.58 -10.19
C GLY A 206 20.93 3.04 -9.01
N GLY A 207 20.03 2.22 -8.56
CA GLY A 207 19.09 2.43 -7.46
C GLY A 207 17.64 2.49 -7.92
N ALA A 208 16.81 1.60 -7.38
CA ALA A 208 15.40 1.48 -7.75
C ALA A 208 14.52 1.07 -6.57
N PHE A 209 13.25 1.49 -6.63
CA PHE A 209 12.19 0.98 -5.77
C PHE A 209 11.44 -0.18 -6.42
N GLN A 210 11.09 -1.16 -5.59
CA GLN A 210 10.24 -2.28 -5.97
C GLN A 210 8.79 -1.93 -5.63
N ILE A 211 7.91 -1.93 -6.64
CA ILE A 211 6.54 -1.45 -6.54
C ILE A 211 5.56 -2.57 -6.87
N MET A 212 4.59 -2.77 -6.00
CA MET A 212 3.45 -3.67 -6.21
C MET A 212 2.27 -2.90 -6.78
N ASN A 213 1.74 -3.37 -7.91
CA ASN A 213 0.58 -2.83 -8.60
C ASN A 213 -0.67 -3.69 -8.39
N SER A 214 -1.81 -3.19 -8.82
CA SER A 214 -3.13 -3.84 -8.78
C SER A 214 -3.75 -4.05 -10.18
N TRP A 215 -2.92 -4.35 -11.17
CA TRP A 215 -3.33 -4.63 -12.55
C TRP A 215 -3.09 -6.09 -12.95
N GLY A 216 -3.10 -7.00 -11.98
CA GLY A 216 -2.93 -8.42 -12.21
C GLY A 216 -1.48 -8.85 -12.35
N ARG A 217 -1.29 -10.14 -12.54
CA ARG A 217 0.04 -10.76 -12.59
C ARG A 217 0.77 -10.56 -13.93
N ASN A 218 0.03 -10.27 -14.99
CA ASN A 218 0.60 -10.07 -16.32
C ASN A 218 1.27 -8.72 -16.51
N TRP A 219 0.88 -7.71 -15.74
CA TRP A 219 1.57 -6.43 -15.73
C TRP A 219 2.89 -6.55 -14.95
N GLY A 220 3.97 -5.99 -15.49
CA GLY A 220 5.27 -6.11 -14.85
C GLY A 220 5.76 -7.56 -14.79
N ASN A 221 6.56 -7.86 -13.81
CA ASN A 221 6.99 -9.22 -13.48
C ASN A 221 6.13 -9.72 -12.30
N ASP A 222 5.12 -10.53 -12.60
CA ASP A 222 4.15 -11.04 -11.62
C ASP A 222 3.47 -9.91 -10.81
N GLY A 223 3.09 -8.82 -11.48
CA GLY A 223 2.43 -7.66 -10.87
C GLY A 223 3.36 -6.68 -10.14
N ILE A 224 4.66 -6.88 -10.24
CA ILE A 224 5.73 -6.09 -9.61
C ILE A 224 6.56 -5.42 -10.69
N ALA A 225 7.00 -4.19 -10.43
CA ALA A 225 7.98 -3.51 -11.28
C ALA A 225 8.98 -2.72 -10.44
N TRP A 226 10.18 -2.58 -10.98
CA TRP A 226 11.21 -1.71 -10.45
C TRP A 226 11.18 -0.36 -11.16
N VAL A 227 11.24 0.72 -10.39
CA VAL A 227 11.29 2.10 -10.89
C VAL A 227 12.51 2.77 -10.29
N ARG A 228 13.41 3.26 -11.15
CA ARG A 228 14.65 3.92 -10.70
C ARG A 228 14.32 5.14 -9.85
N TYR A 229 15.16 5.47 -8.89
CA TYR A 229 14.92 6.59 -7.96
C TYR A 229 14.64 7.91 -8.68
N ARG A 230 15.37 8.21 -9.77
CA ARG A 230 15.16 9.44 -10.55
C ARG A 230 13.79 9.49 -11.25
N ASP A 231 13.33 8.36 -11.76
CA ASP A 231 12.01 8.26 -12.40
C ASP A 231 10.91 8.29 -11.36
N PHE A 232 11.10 7.58 -10.26
CA PHE A 232 10.18 7.60 -9.12
C PHE A 232 9.99 9.03 -8.59
N GLU A 233 11.07 9.79 -8.41
CA GLU A 233 10.99 11.19 -7.95
C GLU A 233 10.23 12.06 -8.96
N HIS A 234 10.42 11.83 -10.25
CA HIS A 234 9.76 12.62 -11.30
C HIS A 234 8.25 12.37 -11.37
N PHE A 235 7.82 11.11 -11.26
CA PHE A 235 6.41 10.71 -11.48
C PHE A 235 5.59 10.61 -10.20
N THR A 236 6.19 10.46 -9.04
CA THR A 236 5.50 10.30 -7.75
C THR A 236 5.12 11.67 -7.17
N ARG A 237 3.89 11.79 -6.65
CA ARG A 237 3.33 13.02 -6.10
C ARG A 237 2.96 12.94 -4.64
N GLU A 238 2.71 11.73 -4.14
CA GLU A 238 2.35 11.48 -2.75
C GLU A 238 3.07 10.23 -2.24
N ALA A 239 3.42 10.22 -0.96
CA ALA A 239 3.99 9.06 -0.31
C ALA A 239 3.63 9.06 1.19
N TYR A 240 3.11 7.94 1.67
CA TYR A 240 2.79 7.71 3.08
C TYR A 240 3.47 6.45 3.56
N GLY A 241 4.37 6.60 4.52
CA GLY A 241 5.04 5.49 5.18
C GLY A 241 4.19 4.97 6.33
N LEU A 242 3.88 3.68 6.33
CA LEU A 242 3.12 3.06 7.40
C LEU A 242 4.03 2.68 8.56
N TYR A 243 3.47 2.65 9.78
CA TYR A 243 4.19 2.18 10.95
C TYR A 243 4.22 0.65 10.97
N PRO A 244 5.35 0.03 11.35
CA PRO A 244 5.43 -1.42 11.53
C PRO A 244 4.45 -1.91 12.59
N VAL A 245 3.88 -3.10 12.38
CA VAL A 245 3.09 -3.83 13.37
C VAL A 245 4.02 -4.70 14.19
N ARG A 246 3.90 -4.66 15.52
CA ARG A 246 4.68 -5.53 16.40
C ARG A 246 4.05 -6.93 16.48
N ALA A 247 4.88 -7.96 16.60
CA ALA A 247 4.43 -9.34 16.69
C ALA A 247 3.42 -9.57 17.84
N ALA A 248 3.59 -8.89 18.99
CA ALA A 248 2.67 -8.96 20.11
C ALA A 248 1.27 -8.43 19.79
N ASP A 249 1.18 -7.37 18.96
CA ASP A 249 -0.10 -6.81 18.56
C ASP A 249 -0.84 -7.73 17.57
N ALA A 250 -0.11 -8.37 16.67
CA ALA A 250 -0.67 -9.36 15.74
C ALA A 250 -1.19 -10.62 16.47
N ALA A 251 -0.49 -11.09 17.50
CA ALA A 251 -0.91 -12.23 18.30
C ALA A 251 -2.20 -11.96 19.08
N ASN A 252 -2.35 -10.73 19.61
CA ASN A 252 -3.57 -10.34 20.33
C ASN A 252 -4.78 -10.26 19.38
N SER A 253 -4.60 -9.75 18.17
CA SER A 253 -5.66 -9.71 17.16
C SER A 253 -6.14 -11.11 16.77
N ASN A 254 -5.21 -12.05 16.61
CA ASN A 254 -5.55 -13.44 16.29
C ASN A 254 -6.33 -14.14 17.44
N LYS A 255 -6.00 -13.85 18.70
CA LYS A 255 -6.76 -14.38 19.85
C LYS A 255 -8.19 -13.87 19.87
N MET A 256 -8.41 -12.59 19.58
CA MET A 256 -9.74 -12.00 19.50
C MET A 256 -10.58 -12.61 18.38
N GLU A 257 -10.00 -12.88 17.21
CA GLU A 257 -10.71 -13.58 16.11
C GLU A 257 -11.20 -14.97 16.52
N VAL A 258 -10.36 -15.73 17.24
CA VAL A 258 -10.72 -17.07 17.73
C VAL A 258 -11.85 -16.99 18.77
N GLU A 259 -11.81 -16.03 19.68
CA GLU A 259 -12.87 -15.84 20.67
C GLU A 259 -14.21 -15.44 20.04
N PHE A 260 -14.22 -14.56 19.05
CA PHE A 260 -15.44 -14.19 18.30
C PHE A 260 -15.98 -15.33 17.44
N GLY A 261 -15.12 -16.11 16.80
CA GLY A 261 -15.51 -17.29 16.02
C GLY A 261 -16.13 -18.39 16.88
N LEU A 262 -15.74 -18.53 18.13
CA LEU A 262 -16.31 -19.47 19.07
C LEU A 262 -17.68 -19.04 19.61
N LEU A 263 -17.95 -17.74 19.66
CA LEU A 263 -19.25 -17.20 20.08
C LEU A 263 -20.34 -17.37 18.99
N ASP A 264 -19.97 -17.35 17.73
CA ASP A 264 -20.90 -17.56 16.60
C ASP A 264 -21.30 -19.03 16.40
N VAL A 265 -20.55 -19.98 16.96
CA VAL A 265 -20.85 -21.42 16.88
C VAL A 265 -21.72 -21.92 18.05
N ALA A 266 -21.87 -21.11 19.11
CA ALA A 266 -22.58 -21.45 20.34
C ALA A 266 -23.99 -20.81 20.43
N SER A 267 -24.49 -20.14 19.38
CA SER A 267 -25.81 -19.48 19.35
C SER A 267 -26.77 -20.12 18.35
#